data_8b4aa59dc42221aedc477f18ee87e66c
#
_entry.id   8b4aa59dc42221aedc477f18ee87e66c
#
_cell.length_a   1.000
_cell.length_b   1.000
_cell.length_c   1.000
_cell.angle_alpha   90.00
_cell.angle_beta   90.00
_cell.angle_gamma   90.00
#
_symmetry.space_group_name_H-M   'P 1'
#
loop_
_entity.id
_entity.type
_entity.pdbx_description
1 polymer ?
#
loop_
_entity_poly.entity_id
_entity_poly.type
_entity_poly.pdbx_seq_one_letter_code
_entity_poly.pdbx_strand_id
1 'polypeptide(L)'
;KRFRQGEFDWHASVAAGTQYRTFTRQDIKTGEKEVVLDLNVVAGGSPYFKLGHFDTSPDDEYVAYSEDRTGSGQYSLVLVNILTRETHRVADNLDPRFAWLGSKIVCSDTNSGEVWLIDKNSQHEVVFVEKNPGASIEIHRAGTGRPMIISNTIDSTEIHLVTDEAKPEIVREREPGHRYRIKFHENKLFALSNLQTPDFDLAEISLKKGLKKDWKFLNLKAEGTIFDFDVTNKGFLLHTRSRLREQIKLIGWDHSETQIAKAGVGESLGLHSIVEGRLVNFWRRDLRRADELH
;
A
#
# COMPACT_ATOMS: atom_id res chain seq x y z
N LYS A 1 -12.81 0.85 8.22
CA LYS A 1 -11.98 -0.07 7.43
C LYS A 1 -11.85 -1.39 8.20
N ARG A 2 -11.93 -2.52 7.52
CA ARG A 2 -11.77 -3.86 8.11
C ARG A 2 -10.68 -4.60 7.36
N PHE A 3 -9.81 -5.32 8.09
CA PHE A 3 -8.79 -6.19 7.51
C PHE A 3 -8.47 -7.31 8.49
N ARG A 4 -7.97 -8.44 8.00
CA ARG A 4 -7.55 -9.58 8.81
C ARG A 4 -6.03 -9.64 8.85
N GLN A 5 -5.48 -9.90 10.02
CA GLN A 5 -4.07 -10.21 10.21
C GLN A 5 -3.91 -11.25 11.32
N GLY A 6 -3.16 -12.32 11.02
CA GLY A 6 -3.00 -13.43 11.96
C GLY A 6 -4.36 -14.02 12.40
N GLU A 7 -4.54 -14.14 13.68
CA GLU A 7 -5.77 -14.65 14.32
C GLU A 7 -6.79 -13.56 14.67
N PHE A 8 -6.59 -12.32 14.15
CA PHE A 8 -7.41 -11.17 14.51
C PHE A 8 -8.09 -10.52 13.30
N ASP A 9 -9.36 -10.18 13.49
CA ASP A 9 -10.09 -9.25 12.62
C ASP A 9 -9.95 -7.83 13.16
N TRP A 10 -9.36 -6.95 12.36
CA TRP A 10 -9.14 -5.55 12.69
C TRP A 10 -10.23 -4.64 12.15
N HIS A 11 -10.63 -3.70 12.98
CA HIS A 11 -11.64 -2.70 12.64
C HIS A 11 -11.12 -1.29 12.93
N ALA A 12 -11.32 -0.38 11.98
CA ALA A 12 -11.07 1.05 12.18
C ALA A 12 -12.39 1.79 11.99
N SER A 13 -12.87 2.44 13.03
CA SER A 13 -14.14 3.18 13.04
C SER A 13 -13.95 4.59 13.61
N VAL A 14 -14.84 5.48 13.25
CA VAL A 14 -14.96 6.83 13.86
C VAL A 14 -16.31 6.83 14.56
N ALA A 15 -16.33 7.04 15.86
CA ALA A 15 -17.56 7.13 16.64
C ALA A 15 -18.24 8.49 16.42
N ALA A 16 -19.55 8.54 16.59
CA ALA A 16 -20.29 9.79 16.52
C ALA A 16 -19.76 10.80 17.56
N GLY A 17 -19.45 12.03 17.10
CA GLY A 17 -18.91 13.08 17.95
C GLY A 17 -17.39 12.99 18.18
N THR A 18 -16.69 12.04 17.57
CA THR A 18 -15.23 11.97 17.58
C THR A 18 -14.64 12.39 16.23
N GLN A 19 -13.38 12.85 16.24
CA GLN A 19 -12.70 13.33 15.04
C GLN A 19 -11.81 12.25 14.41
N TYR A 20 -11.26 11.36 15.24
CA TYR A 20 -10.27 10.39 14.80
C TYR A 20 -10.75 8.95 14.93
N ARG A 21 -10.03 8.05 14.28
CA ARG A 21 -10.34 6.62 14.29
C ARG A 21 -9.91 5.95 15.59
N THR A 22 -10.71 4.98 15.99
CA THR A 22 -10.34 3.98 16.99
C THR A 22 -10.09 2.66 16.28
N PHE A 23 -8.94 2.04 16.54
CA PHE A 23 -8.57 0.73 16.03
C PHE A 23 -8.86 -0.33 17.09
N THR A 24 -9.67 -1.29 16.72
CA THR A 24 -10.03 -2.44 17.54
C THR A 24 -9.61 -3.72 16.83
N ARG A 25 -9.24 -4.74 17.56
CA ARG A 25 -9.09 -6.10 17.05
C ARG A 25 -10.07 -7.05 17.73
N GLN A 26 -10.47 -8.06 17.01
CA GLN A 26 -11.33 -9.12 17.51
C GLN A 26 -10.65 -10.45 17.26
N ASP A 27 -10.44 -11.23 18.31
CA ASP A 27 -9.97 -12.60 18.19
C ASP A 27 -10.99 -13.44 17.42
N ILE A 28 -10.56 -14.15 16.40
CA ILE A 28 -11.44 -14.90 15.50
C ILE A 28 -12.02 -16.13 16.19
N LYS A 29 -11.27 -16.73 17.15
CA LYS A 29 -11.66 -17.94 17.85
C LYS A 29 -12.59 -17.66 19.00
N THR A 30 -12.23 -16.68 19.84
CA THR A 30 -13.00 -16.35 21.06
C THR A 30 -14.09 -15.32 20.82
N GLY A 31 -13.96 -14.50 19.79
CA GLY A 31 -14.83 -13.37 19.51
C GLY A 31 -14.60 -12.15 20.43
N GLU A 32 -13.62 -12.22 21.33
CA GLU A 32 -13.26 -11.13 22.22
C GLU A 32 -12.77 -9.91 21.43
N LYS A 33 -13.20 -8.72 21.85
CA LYS A 33 -12.82 -7.45 21.24
C LYS A 33 -12.03 -6.60 22.21
N GLU A 34 -10.97 -5.99 21.72
CA GLU A 34 -10.22 -5.00 22.48
C GLU A 34 -9.90 -3.76 21.62
N VAL A 35 -9.85 -2.61 22.29
CA VAL A 35 -9.32 -1.39 21.69
C VAL A 35 -7.81 -1.45 21.75
N VAL A 36 -7.15 -1.39 20.60
CA VAL A 36 -5.69 -1.39 20.52
C VAL A 36 -5.14 0.02 20.49
N LEU A 37 -5.76 0.91 19.70
CA LEU A 37 -5.32 2.29 19.57
C LEU A 37 -6.51 3.22 19.37
N ASP A 38 -6.68 4.20 20.26
CA ASP A 38 -7.66 5.28 20.11
C ASP A 38 -6.93 6.58 19.74
N LEU A 39 -7.06 6.98 18.48
CA LEU A 39 -6.41 8.21 18.01
C LEU A 39 -7.01 9.49 18.62
N ASN A 40 -8.21 9.44 19.20
CA ASN A 40 -8.76 10.59 19.92
C ASN A 40 -8.00 10.81 21.22
N VAL A 41 -7.62 9.73 21.91
CA VAL A 41 -6.75 9.79 23.09
C VAL A 41 -5.34 10.20 22.71
N VAL A 42 -4.78 9.60 21.64
CA VAL A 42 -3.44 9.92 21.14
C VAL A 42 -3.33 11.38 20.72
N ALA A 43 -4.31 11.92 20.03
CA ALA A 43 -4.33 13.33 19.63
C ALA A 43 -4.32 14.27 20.84
N GLY A 44 -4.95 13.86 21.96
CA GLY A 44 -4.76 14.42 23.31
C GLY A 44 -4.85 15.93 23.43
N GLY A 45 -5.75 16.59 22.67
CA GLY A 45 -5.86 18.06 22.68
C GLY A 45 -4.76 18.79 21.91
N SER A 46 -3.96 18.08 21.11
CA SER A 46 -3.02 18.70 20.18
C SER A 46 -3.77 19.61 19.19
N PRO A 47 -3.27 20.82 18.90
CA PRO A 47 -3.92 21.73 17.94
C PRO A 47 -3.94 21.18 16.53
N TYR A 48 -3.05 20.22 16.22
CA TYR A 48 -2.99 19.51 14.95
C TYR A 48 -2.59 18.05 15.20
N PHE A 49 -3.28 17.13 14.54
CA PHE A 49 -2.91 15.72 14.51
C PHE A 49 -3.34 15.09 13.18
N LYS A 50 -2.41 14.43 12.54
CA LYS A 50 -2.68 13.66 11.31
C LYS A 50 -2.00 12.30 11.39
N LEU A 51 -2.79 11.23 11.25
CA LEU A 51 -2.28 9.90 11.04
C LEU A 51 -1.74 9.77 9.62
N GLY A 52 -0.49 9.36 9.46
CA GLY A 52 0.10 9.02 8.17
C GLY A 52 -0.23 7.58 7.76
N HIS A 53 0.27 6.62 8.52
CA HIS A 53 0.09 5.19 8.30
C HIS A 53 -0.13 4.45 9.61
N PHE A 54 -0.73 3.26 9.52
CA PHE A 54 -0.92 2.34 10.63
C PHE A 54 -0.74 0.92 10.09
N ASP A 55 0.07 0.11 10.78
CA ASP A 55 0.26 -1.30 10.48
C ASP A 55 0.62 -2.08 11.76
N THR A 56 0.45 -3.40 11.74
CA THR A 56 0.75 -4.29 12.85
C THR A 56 1.99 -5.11 12.55
N SER A 57 2.78 -5.42 13.57
CA SER A 57 3.95 -6.29 13.41
C SER A 57 3.52 -7.71 13.01
N PRO A 58 4.36 -8.46 12.26
CA PRO A 58 4.03 -9.81 11.83
C PRO A 58 3.79 -10.81 12.97
N ASP A 59 4.36 -10.54 14.15
CA ASP A 59 4.21 -11.33 15.37
C ASP A 59 3.04 -10.92 16.26
N ASP A 60 2.27 -9.89 15.85
CA ASP A 60 1.16 -9.30 16.59
C ASP A 60 1.54 -8.73 17.99
N GLU A 61 2.85 -8.47 18.24
CA GLU A 61 3.29 -7.86 19.52
C GLU A 61 3.13 -6.34 19.52
N TYR A 62 3.29 -5.69 18.36
CA TYR A 62 3.27 -4.24 18.24
C TYR A 62 2.30 -3.76 17.18
N VAL A 63 1.77 -2.58 17.40
CA VAL A 63 1.27 -1.72 16.33
C VAL A 63 2.25 -0.58 16.11
N ALA A 64 2.43 -0.22 14.85
CA ALA A 64 3.17 0.97 14.47
C ALA A 64 2.23 1.98 13.82
N TYR A 65 2.43 3.25 14.09
CA TYR A 65 1.78 4.32 13.36
C TYR A 65 2.71 5.51 13.17
N SER A 66 2.49 6.25 12.10
CA SER A 66 3.17 7.50 11.85
C SER A 66 2.22 8.67 12.09
N GLU A 67 2.69 9.71 12.76
CA GLU A 67 1.91 10.89 13.11
C GLU A 67 2.62 12.19 12.74
N ASP A 68 1.88 13.16 12.23
CA ASP A 68 2.30 14.56 12.13
C ASP A 68 1.48 15.40 13.12
N ARG A 69 2.18 16.08 14.04
CA ARG A 69 1.56 16.95 15.05
C ARG A 69 1.76 18.43 14.76
N THR A 70 2.42 18.75 13.66
CA THR A 70 2.83 20.12 13.32
C THR A 70 2.16 20.66 12.06
N GLY A 71 1.68 19.76 11.19
CA GLY A 71 1.18 20.11 9.85
C GLY A 71 2.28 20.31 8.81
N SER A 72 3.54 20.00 9.17
CA SER A 72 4.68 20.16 8.25
C SER A 72 4.74 19.09 7.16
N GLY A 73 4.00 17.98 7.32
CA GLY A 73 4.11 16.80 6.46
C GLY A 73 5.27 15.88 6.83
N GLN A 74 6.01 16.20 7.88
CA GLN A 74 7.04 15.33 8.46
C GLN A 74 6.41 14.52 9.60
N TYR A 75 6.64 13.21 9.57
CA TYR A 75 6.00 12.29 10.49
C TYR A 75 7.00 11.72 11.50
N SER A 76 6.47 11.39 12.66
CA SER A 76 7.16 10.58 13.67
C SER A 76 6.62 9.17 13.64
N LEU A 77 7.51 8.19 13.76
CA LEU A 77 7.13 6.77 13.87
C LEU A 77 7.01 6.39 15.34
N VAL A 78 5.86 5.84 15.69
CA VAL A 78 5.53 5.45 17.07
C VAL A 78 5.15 3.97 17.10
N LEU A 79 5.73 3.24 18.05
CA LEU A 79 5.39 1.86 18.38
C LEU A 79 4.53 1.82 19.65
N VAL A 80 3.53 0.95 19.66
CA VAL A 80 2.73 0.62 20.84
C VAL A 80 2.80 -0.88 21.06
N ASN A 81 3.29 -1.32 22.18
CA ASN A 81 3.19 -2.72 22.56
C ASN A 81 1.73 -3.06 22.86
N ILE A 82 1.18 -4.05 22.20
CA ILE A 82 -0.25 -4.38 22.26
C ILE A 82 -0.63 -4.88 23.66
N LEU A 83 0.24 -5.61 24.34
CA LEU A 83 -0.03 -6.20 25.65
C LEU A 83 0.17 -5.18 26.77
N THR A 84 1.35 -4.52 26.84
CA THR A 84 1.70 -3.61 27.94
C THR A 84 1.14 -2.21 27.75
N ARG A 85 0.73 -1.85 26.53
CA ARG A 85 0.30 -0.50 26.14
C ARG A 85 1.40 0.56 26.22
N GLU A 86 2.63 0.14 26.43
CA GLU A 86 3.77 1.04 26.37
C GLU A 86 3.95 1.63 24.98
N THR A 87 4.20 2.93 24.93
CA THR A 87 4.32 3.70 23.70
C THR A 87 5.75 4.20 23.55
N HIS A 88 6.30 4.04 22.34
CA HIS A 88 7.69 4.33 22.03
C HIS A 88 7.78 5.11 20.73
N ARG A 89 8.34 6.32 20.78
CA ARG A 89 8.67 7.08 19.57
C ARG A 89 10.07 6.70 19.13
N VAL A 90 10.17 6.11 17.93
CA VAL A 90 11.42 5.49 17.46
C VAL A 90 12.17 6.31 16.43
N ALA A 91 11.48 7.17 15.67
CA ALA A 91 12.12 8.06 14.70
C ALA A 91 11.25 9.27 14.38
N ASP A 92 11.89 10.30 13.81
CA ASP A 92 11.30 11.56 13.40
C ASP A 92 11.69 11.91 11.96
N ASN A 93 11.04 12.93 11.40
CA ASN A 93 11.29 13.48 10.06
C ASN A 93 11.13 12.46 8.95
N LEU A 94 10.16 11.56 9.10
CA LEU A 94 9.90 10.50 8.14
C LEU A 94 8.78 10.87 7.16
N ASP A 95 8.78 10.19 6.03
CA ASP A 95 7.59 10.08 5.20
C ASP A 95 6.47 9.33 5.93
N PRO A 96 5.19 9.54 5.55
CA PRO A 96 4.08 8.96 6.30
C PRO A 96 4.04 7.43 6.28
N ARG A 97 4.63 6.79 5.27
CA ARG A 97 4.51 5.35 5.06
C ARG A 97 5.74 4.59 5.52
N PHE A 98 5.48 3.41 6.03
CA PHE A 98 6.49 2.44 6.43
C PHE A 98 5.99 1.01 6.18
N ALA A 99 6.86 0.03 6.31
CA ALA A 99 6.51 -1.38 6.21
C ALA A 99 7.37 -2.23 7.14
N TRP A 100 6.76 -3.25 7.74
CA TRP A 100 7.46 -4.21 8.58
C TRP A 100 8.34 -5.15 7.76
N LEU A 101 9.53 -5.44 8.26
CA LEU A 101 10.43 -6.50 7.83
C LEU A 101 10.82 -7.32 9.07
N GLY A 102 10.12 -8.43 9.30
CA GLY A 102 10.23 -9.17 10.57
C GLY A 102 9.87 -8.25 11.75
N SER A 103 10.76 -8.12 12.73
CA SER A 103 10.61 -7.26 13.91
C SER A 103 11.11 -5.83 13.71
N LYS A 104 11.61 -5.48 12.53
CA LYS A 104 12.11 -4.14 12.17
C LYS A 104 11.19 -3.45 11.19
N ILE A 105 11.38 -2.16 11.00
CA ILE A 105 10.55 -1.31 10.12
C ILE A 105 11.43 -0.65 9.07
N VAL A 106 11.00 -0.73 7.83
CA VAL A 106 11.55 0.04 6.71
C VAL A 106 10.76 1.34 6.59
N CYS A 107 11.45 2.48 6.65
CA CYS A 107 10.87 3.81 6.53
C CYS A 107 11.84 4.74 5.78
N SER A 108 11.36 5.87 5.28
CA SER A 108 12.19 6.85 4.55
C SER A 108 12.29 8.17 5.32
N ASP A 109 13.50 8.72 5.37
CA ASP A 109 13.76 10.05 5.90
C ASP A 109 13.46 11.11 4.84
N THR A 110 12.67 12.13 5.21
CA THR A 110 12.22 13.18 4.28
C THR A 110 13.31 14.14 3.83
N ASN A 111 14.43 14.21 4.55
CA ASN A 111 15.46 15.22 4.33
C ASN A 111 16.65 14.69 3.54
N SER A 112 17.04 13.44 3.78
CA SER A 112 18.27 12.86 3.22
C SER A 112 18.06 12.02 1.96
N GLY A 113 16.82 11.58 1.70
CA GLY A 113 16.55 10.58 0.66
C GLY A 113 17.03 9.18 1.04
N GLU A 114 17.30 8.95 2.31
CA GLU A 114 17.69 7.65 2.83
C GLU A 114 16.47 6.81 3.20
N VAL A 115 16.62 5.50 3.04
CA VAL A 115 15.67 4.52 3.57
C VAL A 115 16.38 3.77 4.69
N TRP A 116 15.75 3.75 5.84
CA TRP A 116 16.26 3.15 7.05
C TRP A 116 15.54 1.83 7.35
N LEU A 117 16.30 0.88 7.88
CA LEU A 117 15.76 -0.25 8.62
C LEU A 117 15.95 0.05 10.12
N ILE A 118 14.86 0.30 10.84
CA ILE A 118 14.88 0.72 12.23
C ILE A 118 14.30 -0.35 13.15
N ASP A 119 14.88 -0.55 14.30
CA ASP A 119 14.38 -1.46 15.34
C ASP A 119 13.59 -0.72 16.43
N LYS A 120 13.02 -1.47 17.36
CA LYS A 120 12.26 -0.96 18.50
C LYS A 120 13.07 -0.13 19.49
N ASN A 121 14.41 -0.21 19.44
CA ASN A 121 15.32 0.56 20.30
C ASN A 121 15.81 1.83 19.61
N SER A 122 15.20 2.23 18.49
CA SER A 122 15.59 3.41 17.68
C SER A 122 16.96 3.28 17.00
N GLN A 123 17.51 2.06 16.93
CA GLN A 123 18.73 1.83 16.16
C GLN A 123 18.38 1.59 14.73
N HIS A 124 19.04 2.31 13.82
CA HIS A 124 18.77 2.17 12.41
C HIS A 124 20.05 1.99 11.60
N GLU A 125 19.87 1.36 10.45
CA GLU A 125 20.87 1.24 9.39
C GLU A 125 20.29 1.73 8.07
N VAL A 126 21.12 2.37 7.24
CA VAL A 126 20.73 2.83 5.91
C VAL A 126 20.76 1.64 4.96
N VAL A 127 19.62 1.30 4.38
CA VAL A 127 19.49 0.18 3.43
C VAL A 127 19.42 0.65 1.98
N PHE A 128 19.03 1.90 1.73
CA PHE A 128 18.96 2.47 0.39
C PHE A 128 19.15 3.99 0.46
N VAL A 129 19.72 4.57 -0.58
CA VAL A 129 19.84 6.02 -0.74
C VAL A 129 19.40 6.40 -2.16
N GLU A 130 18.38 7.24 -2.28
CA GLU A 130 18.00 7.83 -3.56
C GLU A 130 18.95 8.96 -3.93
N LYS A 131 19.62 8.80 -5.06
CA LYS A 131 20.61 9.76 -5.54
C LYS A 131 20.06 10.82 -6.48
N ASN A 132 18.83 10.60 -6.98
CA ASN A 132 18.19 11.56 -7.87
C ASN A 132 17.39 12.59 -7.03
N PRO A 133 17.82 13.87 -6.99
CA PRO A 133 17.15 14.88 -6.17
C PRO A 133 15.73 15.24 -6.64
N GLY A 134 15.37 14.84 -7.86
CA GLY A 134 14.01 14.99 -8.39
C GLY A 134 13.09 13.81 -8.13
N ALA A 135 13.55 12.80 -7.41
CA ALA A 135 12.75 11.64 -7.07
C ALA A 135 12.13 11.77 -5.67
N SER A 136 10.91 11.26 -5.54
CA SER A 136 10.26 11.01 -4.25
C SER A 136 10.29 9.53 -3.92
N ILE A 137 10.43 9.22 -2.62
CA ILE A 137 10.43 7.85 -2.12
C ILE A 137 9.08 7.58 -1.46
N GLU A 138 8.53 6.39 -1.69
CA GLU A 138 7.40 5.87 -0.96
C GLU A 138 7.68 4.45 -0.50
N ILE A 139 7.37 4.16 0.75
CA ILE A 139 7.46 2.80 1.30
C ILE A 139 6.08 2.14 1.25
N HIS A 140 6.03 0.96 0.67
CA HIS A 140 4.82 0.15 0.61
C HIS A 140 5.10 -1.28 1.04
N ARG A 141 4.04 -2.03 1.26
CA ARG A 141 4.10 -3.48 1.47
C ARG A 141 3.62 -4.17 0.19
N ALA A 142 4.45 -5.01 -0.38
CA ALA A 142 4.11 -5.79 -1.55
C ALA A 142 3.36 -7.06 -1.12
N GLY A 143 2.05 -7.13 -1.39
CA GLY A 143 1.21 -8.34 -1.25
C GLY A 143 1.45 -9.18 0.01
N THR A 144 2.31 -10.18 -0.09
CA THR A 144 2.59 -11.17 0.96
C THR A 144 3.62 -10.73 2.01
N GLY A 145 3.98 -9.45 2.07
CA GLY A 145 4.69 -8.95 3.23
C GLY A 145 6.05 -8.31 3.03
N ARG A 146 6.69 -8.39 1.85
CA ARG A 146 7.99 -7.73 1.63
C ARG A 146 7.83 -6.22 1.55
N PRO A 147 8.68 -5.43 2.23
CA PRO A 147 8.75 -4.00 2.01
C PRO A 147 9.19 -3.70 0.58
N MET A 148 8.63 -2.64 0.05
CA MET A 148 8.87 -2.15 -1.29
C MET A 148 9.23 -0.68 -1.23
N ILE A 149 10.39 -0.32 -1.79
CA ILE A 149 10.84 1.04 -1.97
C ILE A 149 10.45 1.46 -3.38
N ILE A 150 9.60 2.45 -3.51
CA ILE A 150 9.19 3.03 -4.78
C ILE A 150 9.85 4.40 -4.90
N SER A 151 10.68 4.58 -5.91
CA SER A 151 11.27 5.86 -6.25
C SER A 151 10.64 6.40 -7.54
N ASN A 152 9.93 7.50 -7.44
CA ASN A 152 9.21 8.14 -8.53
C ASN A 152 9.84 9.47 -8.90
N THR A 153 10.03 9.70 -10.20
CA THR A 153 10.21 11.04 -10.76
C THR A 153 8.91 11.50 -11.44
N ILE A 154 8.95 12.66 -12.07
CA ILE A 154 7.81 13.18 -12.82
C ILE A 154 7.34 12.24 -13.94
N ASP A 155 8.25 11.47 -14.53
CA ASP A 155 8.00 10.65 -15.71
C ASP A 155 8.35 9.17 -15.57
N SER A 156 9.06 8.77 -14.53
CA SER A 156 9.58 7.41 -14.39
C SER A 156 9.47 6.85 -13.00
N THR A 157 9.44 5.52 -12.91
CA THR A 157 9.36 4.76 -11.66
C THR A 157 10.51 3.76 -11.57
N GLU A 158 11.08 3.61 -10.38
CA GLU A 158 12.00 2.54 -10.02
C GLU A 158 11.50 1.88 -8.72
N ILE A 159 11.49 0.55 -8.69
CA ILE A 159 11.01 -0.20 -7.53
C ILE A 159 12.08 -1.19 -7.08
N HIS A 160 12.31 -1.21 -5.77
CA HIS A 160 13.16 -2.19 -5.10
C HIS A 160 12.31 -3.00 -4.13
N LEU A 161 12.52 -4.32 -4.10
CA LEU A 161 11.97 -5.22 -3.09
C LEU A 161 13.04 -5.45 -2.04
N VAL A 162 12.70 -5.21 -0.78
CA VAL A 162 13.63 -5.47 0.32
C VAL A 162 13.57 -6.96 0.67
N THR A 163 14.72 -7.65 0.62
CA THR A 163 14.82 -9.06 0.99
C THR A 163 14.76 -9.24 2.50
N ASP A 164 14.63 -10.48 2.96
CA ASP A 164 14.65 -10.80 4.40
C ASP A 164 15.99 -10.44 5.07
N GLU A 165 17.09 -10.38 4.27
CA GLU A 165 18.41 -9.90 4.71
C GLU A 165 18.54 -8.37 4.63
N ALA A 166 17.44 -7.65 4.48
CA ALA A 166 17.39 -6.19 4.37
C ALA A 166 18.13 -5.61 3.14
N LYS A 167 18.29 -6.38 2.08
CA LYS A 167 18.92 -5.93 0.84
C LYS A 167 17.88 -5.52 -0.19
N PRO A 168 17.91 -4.28 -0.70
CA PRO A 168 17.04 -3.85 -1.80
C PRO A 168 17.44 -4.53 -3.11
N GLU A 169 16.55 -5.30 -3.69
CA GLU A 169 16.69 -5.88 -5.02
C GLU A 169 15.86 -5.10 -6.02
N ILE A 170 16.51 -4.52 -7.02
CA ILE A 170 15.83 -3.73 -8.03
C ILE A 170 14.97 -4.61 -8.94
N VAL A 171 13.70 -4.21 -9.12
CA VAL A 171 12.76 -4.87 -10.03
C VAL A 171 13.08 -4.53 -11.47
N ARG A 172 13.31 -3.24 -11.74
CA ARG A 172 13.75 -2.74 -13.03
C ARG A 172 14.42 -1.39 -12.85
N GLU A 173 15.55 -1.17 -13.55
CA GLU A 173 16.25 0.10 -13.54
C GLU A 173 15.38 1.21 -14.14
N ARG A 174 15.58 2.42 -13.66
CA ARG A 174 14.87 3.59 -14.13
C ARG A 174 15.17 3.85 -15.60
N GLU A 175 14.12 3.99 -16.39
CA GLU A 175 14.18 4.38 -17.79
C GLU A 175 13.31 5.63 -17.98
N PRO A 176 13.76 6.67 -18.72
CA PRO A 176 12.94 7.84 -18.99
C PRO A 176 11.60 7.47 -19.61
N GLY A 177 10.51 8.05 -19.10
CA GLY A 177 9.15 7.78 -19.58
C GLY A 177 8.56 6.45 -19.12
N HIS A 178 9.33 5.58 -18.48
CA HIS A 178 8.84 4.28 -18.03
C HIS A 178 8.21 4.35 -16.63
N ARG A 179 6.92 4.13 -16.57
CA ARG A 179 6.15 4.01 -15.33
C ARG A 179 5.61 2.61 -15.17
N TYR A 180 5.69 2.11 -13.94
CA TYR A 180 5.09 0.82 -13.62
C TYR A 180 4.70 0.71 -12.15
N ARG A 181 3.80 -0.22 -11.85
CA ARG A 181 3.40 -0.63 -10.50
C ARG A 181 3.43 -2.14 -10.43
N ILE A 182 3.66 -2.68 -9.26
CA ILE A 182 3.72 -4.13 -9.07
C ILE A 182 2.72 -4.61 -8.03
N LYS A 183 2.26 -5.84 -8.20
CA LYS A 183 1.43 -6.58 -7.26
C LYS A 183 1.92 -8.01 -7.16
N PHE A 184 1.92 -8.53 -5.95
CA PHE A 184 2.14 -9.95 -5.69
C PHE A 184 0.80 -10.68 -5.61
N HIS A 185 0.76 -11.86 -6.15
CA HIS A 185 -0.32 -12.80 -5.95
C HIS A 185 0.27 -14.20 -5.84
N GLU A 186 0.08 -14.84 -4.69
CA GLU A 186 0.76 -16.09 -4.36
C GLU A 186 2.28 -15.95 -4.53
N ASN A 187 2.89 -16.80 -5.37
CA ASN A 187 4.32 -16.79 -5.68
C ASN A 187 4.67 -16.09 -7.00
N LYS A 188 3.77 -15.25 -7.52
CA LYS A 188 3.95 -14.52 -8.77
C LYS A 188 3.98 -13.02 -8.53
N LEU A 189 4.78 -12.35 -9.33
CA LEU A 189 4.85 -10.90 -9.39
C LEU A 189 4.30 -10.42 -10.72
N PHE A 190 3.39 -9.46 -10.67
CA PHE A 190 2.81 -8.82 -11.85
C PHE A 190 3.12 -7.34 -11.85
N ALA A 191 3.36 -6.79 -13.04
CA ALA A 191 3.54 -5.37 -13.24
C ALA A 191 2.49 -4.82 -14.21
N LEU A 192 1.93 -3.67 -13.88
CA LEU A 192 1.24 -2.80 -14.84
C LEU A 192 2.28 -1.79 -15.35
N SER A 193 2.54 -1.76 -16.64
CA SER A 193 3.67 -1.02 -17.23
C SER A 193 3.32 -0.40 -18.57
N ASN A 194 3.86 0.81 -18.81
CA ASN A 194 3.75 1.47 -20.10
C ASN A 194 4.96 1.21 -21.04
N LEU A 195 5.76 0.19 -20.74
CA LEU A 195 6.99 -0.11 -21.50
C LEU A 195 6.71 -0.46 -22.98
N GLN A 196 5.63 -1.19 -23.25
CA GLN A 196 5.27 -1.60 -24.61
C GLN A 196 4.19 -0.73 -25.25
N THR A 197 3.34 -0.12 -24.43
CA THR A 197 2.22 0.72 -24.89
C THR A 197 1.95 1.84 -23.90
N PRO A 198 1.67 3.07 -24.36
CA PRO A 198 1.33 4.18 -23.47
C PRO A 198 0.03 3.95 -22.68
N ASP A 199 -0.83 3.05 -23.15
CA ASP A 199 -2.08 2.68 -22.47
C ASP A 199 -1.92 1.64 -21.36
N PHE A 200 -0.68 1.26 -21.07
CA PHE A 200 -0.28 0.26 -20.11
C PHE A 200 -0.76 -1.16 -20.47
N ASP A 201 0.03 -2.13 -20.09
CA ASP A 201 -0.31 -3.55 -20.16
C ASP A 201 0.27 -4.28 -18.94
N LEU A 202 -0.27 -5.46 -18.65
CA LEU A 202 0.22 -6.30 -17.58
C LEU A 202 1.35 -7.20 -18.05
N ALA A 203 2.35 -7.36 -17.20
CA ALA A 203 3.42 -8.33 -17.37
C ALA A 203 3.54 -9.23 -16.14
N GLU A 204 3.78 -10.52 -16.37
CA GLU A 204 4.25 -11.45 -15.35
C GLU A 204 5.77 -11.37 -15.26
N ILE A 205 6.29 -11.24 -14.04
CA ILE A 205 7.72 -11.14 -13.73
C ILE A 205 8.17 -12.43 -13.05
N SER A 206 9.20 -13.08 -13.59
CA SER A 206 9.72 -14.31 -13.01
C SER A 206 10.61 -14.03 -11.80
N LEU A 207 10.21 -14.52 -10.63
CA LEU A 207 11.01 -14.46 -9.40
C LEU A 207 12.21 -15.42 -9.44
N LYS A 208 12.17 -16.48 -10.25
CA LYS A 208 13.21 -17.53 -10.31
C LYS A 208 14.42 -17.13 -11.14
N LYS A 209 14.24 -16.25 -12.12
CA LYS A 209 15.30 -15.86 -13.08
C LYS A 209 15.93 -14.50 -12.75
N GLY A 210 15.53 -13.91 -11.65
CA GLY A 210 15.90 -12.54 -11.26
C GLY A 210 14.91 -11.51 -11.81
N LEU A 211 14.65 -10.50 -11.00
CA LEU A 211 13.58 -9.51 -11.21
C LEU A 211 13.75 -8.70 -12.51
N LYS A 212 15.00 -8.48 -12.94
CA LYS A 212 15.34 -7.58 -14.04
C LYS A 212 15.05 -8.11 -15.46
N LYS A 213 14.97 -9.42 -15.67
CA LYS A 213 15.23 -9.97 -17.02
C LYS A 213 14.00 -10.46 -17.79
N ASP A 214 12.97 -10.96 -17.13
CA ASP A 214 11.87 -11.64 -17.83
C ASP A 214 10.51 -11.05 -17.48
N TRP A 215 10.18 -9.95 -18.15
CA TRP A 215 8.84 -9.39 -18.15
C TRP A 215 8.05 -9.98 -19.33
N LYS A 216 7.19 -10.94 -19.02
CA LYS A 216 6.30 -11.54 -20.00
C LYS A 216 5.00 -10.76 -20.08
N PHE A 217 4.86 -9.89 -21.10
CA PHE A 217 3.62 -9.14 -21.31
C PHE A 217 2.48 -10.06 -21.69
N LEU A 218 1.31 -9.80 -21.09
CA LEU A 218 0.13 -10.64 -21.23
C LEU A 218 -0.70 -10.24 -22.45
N ASN A 219 -0.45 -9.05 -23.02
CA ASN A 219 -1.16 -8.50 -24.17
C ASN A 219 -2.69 -8.54 -23.97
N LEU A 220 -3.12 -8.12 -22.77
CA LEU A 220 -4.53 -8.02 -22.45
C LEU A 220 -5.14 -6.95 -23.35
N LYS A 221 -6.05 -7.32 -24.23
CA LYS A 221 -6.76 -6.39 -25.11
C LYS A 221 -7.77 -5.56 -24.31
N ALA A 222 -7.27 -4.78 -23.33
CA ALA A 222 -8.11 -3.91 -22.53
C ALA A 222 -8.63 -2.76 -23.40
N GLU A 223 -9.92 -2.46 -23.27
CA GLU A 223 -10.52 -1.31 -23.93
C GLU A 223 -10.10 -0.01 -23.21
N GLY A 224 -9.18 0.74 -23.84
CA GLY A 224 -8.64 2.00 -23.31
C GLY A 224 -7.45 1.83 -22.38
N THR A 225 -7.10 2.91 -21.68
CA THR A 225 -5.95 2.98 -20.77
C THR A 225 -6.23 2.24 -19.47
N ILE A 226 -5.31 1.39 -19.03
CA ILE A 226 -5.38 0.73 -17.73
C ILE A 226 -4.80 1.67 -16.68
N PHE A 227 -5.63 2.12 -15.73
CA PHE A 227 -5.22 3.02 -14.64
C PHE A 227 -4.72 2.31 -13.41
N ASP A 228 -5.33 1.16 -13.10
CA ASP A 228 -4.99 0.38 -11.94
C ASP A 228 -5.38 -1.08 -12.14
N PHE A 229 -4.78 -1.96 -11.36
CA PHE A 229 -5.09 -3.37 -11.39
C PHE A 229 -4.97 -3.99 -10.00
N ASP A 230 -5.63 -5.12 -9.85
CA ASP A 230 -5.37 -6.02 -8.74
C ASP A 230 -5.46 -7.47 -9.22
N VAL A 231 -4.98 -8.41 -8.40
CA VAL A 231 -4.94 -9.82 -8.76
C VAL A 231 -5.75 -10.63 -7.76
N THR A 232 -6.60 -11.50 -8.29
CA THR A 232 -7.49 -12.36 -7.49
C THR A 232 -7.25 -13.83 -7.82
N ASN A 233 -7.84 -14.73 -7.03
CA ASN A 233 -7.86 -16.17 -7.34
C ASN A 233 -8.57 -16.50 -8.68
N LYS A 234 -9.37 -15.56 -9.21
CA LYS A 234 -10.13 -15.75 -10.46
C LYS A 234 -9.48 -15.08 -11.67
N GLY A 235 -8.54 -14.16 -11.48
CA GLY A 235 -7.91 -13.40 -12.56
C GLY A 235 -7.56 -11.98 -12.15
N PHE A 236 -7.39 -11.13 -13.15
CA PHE A 236 -7.03 -9.72 -12.98
C PHE A 236 -8.26 -8.84 -12.88
N LEU A 237 -8.29 -7.98 -11.88
CA LEU A 237 -9.20 -6.84 -11.84
C LEU A 237 -8.51 -5.67 -12.51
N LEU A 238 -9.12 -5.13 -13.56
CA LEU A 238 -8.61 -3.99 -14.30
C LEU A 238 -9.54 -2.80 -14.11
N HIS A 239 -8.98 -1.66 -13.68
CA HIS A 239 -9.63 -0.37 -13.75
C HIS A 239 -9.16 0.32 -15.02
N THR A 240 -10.07 0.53 -15.97
CA THR A 240 -9.75 1.09 -17.29
C THR A 240 -10.58 2.34 -17.56
N ARG A 241 -10.08 3.20 -18.46
CA ARG A 241 -10.82 4.36 -18.99
C ARG A 241 -10.74 4.38 -20.51
N SER A 242 -11.91 4.43 -21.14
CA SER A 242 -12.07 4.65 -22.57
C SER A 242 -13.07 5.77 -22.81
N ARG A 243 -12.71 6.77 -23.61
CA ARG A 243 -13.60 7.89 -23.97
C ARG A 243 -14.30 8.53 -22.75
N LEU A 244 -13.54 8.85 -21.71
CA LEU A 244 -14.02 9.47 -20.46
C LEU A 244 -14.98 8.58 -19.62
N ARG A 245 -15.09 7.30 -19.92
CA ARG A 245 -15.85 6.35 -19.12
C ARG A 245 -14.93 5.36 -18.43
N GLU A 246 -15.06 5.30 -17.13
CA GLU A 246 -14.32 4.35 -16.31
C GLU A 246 -15.11 3.07 -16.12
N GLN A 247 -14.40 1.95 -16.05
CA GLN A 247 -14.97 0.66 -15.78
C GLN A 247 -13.99 -0.24 -15.00
N ILE A 248 -14.55 -1.13 -14.22
CA ILE A 248 -13.81 -2.20 -13.55
C ILE A 248 -14.27 -3.52 -14.15
N LYS A 249 -13.31 -4.27 -14.69
CA LYS A 249 -13.54 -5.59 -15.28
C LYS A 249 -12.70 -6.65 -14.56
N LEU A 250 -13.22 -7.85 -14.48
CA LEU A 250 -12.45 -9.04 -14.13
C LEU A 250 -12.09 -9.76 -15.44
N ILE A 251 -10.80 -9.97 -15.66
CA ILE A 251 -10.28 -10.82 -16.74
C ILE A 251 -9.86 -12.14 -16.10
N GLY A 252 -10.62 -13.18 -16.33
CA GLY A 252 -10.39 -14.51 -15.79
C GLY A 252 -9.08 -15.15 -16.28
N TRP A 253 -8.57 -16.12 -15.54
CA TRP A 253 -7.41 -16.92 -15.96
C TRP A 253 -7.68 -17.71 -17.26
N ASP A 254 -8.95 -17.95 -17.58
CA ASP A 254 -9.46 -18.56 -18.82
C ASP A 254 -9.72 -17.54 -19.95
N HIS A 255 -9.27 -16.28 -19.75
CA HIS A 255 -9.52 -15.15 -20.64
C HIS A 255 -10.99 -14.72 -20.74
N SER A 256 -11.87 -15.19 -19.87
CA SER A 256 -13.24 -14.68 -19.77
C SER A 256 -13.25 -13.24 -19.25
N GLU A 257 -14.20 -12.42 -19.72
CA GLU A 257 -14.37 -11.06 -19.25
C GLU A 257 -15.69 -10.91 -18.50
N THR A 258 -15.64 -10.34 -17.32
CA THR A 258 -16.83 -10.00 -16.52
C THR A 258 -16.77 -8.53 -16.13
N GLN A 259 -17.79 -7.77 -16.48
CA GLN A 259 -17.91 -6.38 -16.05
C GLN A 259 -18.39 -6.33 -14.60
N ILE A 260 -17.57 -5.73 -13.72
CA ILE A 260 -17.88 -5.54 -12.29
C ILE A 260 -18.61 -4.22 -12.07
N ALA A 261 -18.07 -3.14 -12.63
CA ALA A 261 -18.66 -1.82 -12.52
C ALA A 261 -18.40 -0.96 -13.76
N LYS A 262 -19.31 -0.01 -14.01
CA LYS A 262 -19.19 0.99 -15.05
C LYS A 262 -19.66 2.33 -14.51
N ALA A 263 -18.84 3.36 -14.72
CA ALA A 263 -19.18 4.73 -14.34
C ALA A 263 -20.24 5.34 -15.27
N GLY A 264 -21.18 6.06 -14.70
CA GLY A 264 -22.10 6.94 -15.39
C GLY A 264 -21.42 8.25 -15.82
N VAL A 265 -22.23 9.17 -16.34
CA VAL A 265 -21.75 10.52 -16.68
C VAL A 265 -21.49 11.31 -15.38
N GLY A 266 -20.28 11.83 -15.23
CA GLY A 266 -19.87 12.57 -14.02
C GLY A 266 -19.48 11.69 -12.84
N GLU A 267 -19.41 10.37 -13.04
CA GLU A 267 -18.92 9.43 -12.04
C GLU A 267 -17.49 9.01 -12.31
N SER A 268 -16.77 8.68 -11.25
CA SER A 268 -15.47 8.01 -11.30
C SER A 268 -15.46 6.76 -10.42
N LEU A 269 -14.59 5.82 -10.74
CA LEU A 269 -14.41 4.57 -10.03
C LEU A 269 -12.96 4.46 -9.54
N GLY A 270 -12.71 3.56 -8.60
CA GLY A 270 -11.35 3.18 -8.22
C GLY A 270 -11.33 1.89 -7.43
N LEU A 271 -10.32 1.08 -7.68
CA LEU A 271 -10.07 -0.13 -6.88
C LEU A 271 -9.65 0.28 -5.47
N HIS A 272 -10.23 -0.36 -4.46
CA HIS A 272 -9.92 -0.06 -3.06
C HIS A 272 -9.13 -1.18 -2.38
N SER A 273 -9.69 -2.37 -2.38
CA SER A 273 -9.05 -3.55 -1.78
C SER A 273 -9.69 -4.84 -2.24
N ILE A 274 -8.91 -5.91 -2.21
CA ILE A 274 -9.42 -7.28 -2.31
C ILE A 274 -9.36 -7.87 -0.91
N VAL A 275 -10.48 -8.44 -0.45
CA VAL A 275 -10.56 -9.15 0.83
C VAL A 275 -10.59 -10.64 0.54
N GLU A 276 -9.58 -11.37 1.03
CA GLU A 276 -9.44 -12.83 0.89
C GLU A 276 -9.52 -13.36 -0.56
N GLY A 277 -9.14 -12.53 -1.54
CA GLY A 277 -9.22 -12.90 -2.95
C GLY A 277 -10.64 -13.15 -3.50
N ARG A 278 -11.67 -12.86 -2.70
CA ARG A 278 -13.08 -13.16 -3.02
C ARG A 278 -13.98 -11.94 -3.14
N LEU A 279 -13.71 -10.90 -2.34
CA LEU A 279 -14.51 -9.68 -2.31
C LEU A 279 -13.72 -8.55 -2.94
N VAL A 280 -14.32 -7.88 -3.92
CA VAL A 280 -13.78 -6.69 -4.57
C VAL A 280 -14.46 -5.49 -3.96
N ASN A 281 -13.68 -4.66 -3.26
CA ASN A 281 -14.16 -3.37 -2.82
C ASN A 281 -13.69 -2.32 -3.81
N PHE A 282 -14.61 -1.53 -4.31
CA PHE A 282 -14.32 -0.37 -5.13
C PHE A 282 -15.11 0.84 -4.63
N TRP A 283 -14.58 2.03 -4.83
CA TRP A 283 -15.32 3.25 -4.56
C TRP A 283 -15.92 3.80 -5.85
N ARG A 284 -17.09 4.40 -5.70
CA ARG A 284 -17.75 5.19 -6.72
C ARG A 284 -17.93 6.61 -6.21
N ARG A 285 -17.46 7.58 -6.96
CA ARG A 285 -17.59 8.99 -6.66
C ARG A 285 -18.44 9.66 -7.72
N ASP A 286 -19.49 10.37 -7.29
CA ASP A 286 -20.31 11.26 -8.12
C ASP A 286 -20.08 12.69 -7.63
N LEU A 287 -19.90 13.64 -8.54
CA LEU A 287 -19.73 15.06 -8.22
C LEU A 287 -20.90 15.65 -7.41
N ARG A 288 -22.04 14.97 -7.35
CA ARG A 288 -23.28 15.37 -6.68
C ARG A 288 -23.56 14.64 -5.38
N ARG A 289 -22.79 13.64 -5.01
CA ARG A 289 -23.02 12.75 -3.86
C ARG A 289 -21.73 12.50 -3.08
N ALA A 290 -21.89 12.09 -1.83
CA ALA A 290 -20.76 11.57 -1.06
C ALA A 290 -20.21 10.28 -1.68
N ASP A 291 -18.92 10.01 -1.43
CA ASP A 291 -18.26 8.80 -1.89
C ASP A 291 -18.95 7.54 -1.33
N GLU A 292 -19.26 6.57 -2.18
CA GLU A 292 -19.83 5.29 -1.81
C GLU A 292 -18.79 4.18 -1.98
N LEU A 293 -18.65 3.33 -0.96
CA LEU A 293 -17.85 2.10 -1.02
C LEU A 293 -18.77 0.91 -1.35
N HIS A 294 -18.42 0.16 -2.38
CA HIS A 294 -19.15 -1.02 -2.86
C HIS A 294 -18.33 -2.29 -2.74
#